data_ec15da606709efd31b098253bb85e4ba
#
_entry.id   ec15da606709efd31b098253bb85e4ba
#
_cell.length_a   1.000
_cell.length_b   1.000
_cell.length_c   1.000
_cell.angle_alpha   90.00
_cell.angle_beta   90.00
_cell.angle_gamma   90.00
#
_symmetry.space_group_name_H-M   'P 1'
#
loop_
_entity.id
_entity.type
_entity.pdbx_description
1 polymer ?
#
loop_
_entity_poly.entity_id
_entity_poly.type
_entity_poly.pdbx_seq_one_letter_code
_entity_poly.pdbx_strand_id
1 'polypeptide(L)'
;ASYCKQELEKHDGVKVYMVRDSYSCPFGGGSVKSTECNSKRVEFSKNVKADLYISFHLNSSGPSARGVSVYYPNMNYKSEIGRNGEVLAKDIIKRLKALGIPQQGRGTLIRNSENNTRYPDGSLADYLAVIKGNKYNNIPAVLIEHCFISNASDCEQFLSSEEKLRTLGVADANGIM
;
A
#
# COMPACT_ATOMS: atom_id res chain seq x y z
N ALA A 1 2.92 1.61 -9.61
CA ALA A 1 1.63 2.32 -9.53
C ALA A 1 1.04 2.61 -10.92
N SER A 2 1.77 3.27 -11.85
CA SER A 2 1.24 3.63 -13.18
C SER A 2 0.76 2.43 -13.99
N TYR A 3 1.48 1.33 -14.02
CA TYR A 3 1.06 0.09 -14.69
C TYR A 3 -0.15 -0.57 -14.04
N CYS A 4 -0.26 -0.51 -12.72
CA CYS A 4 -1.45 -0.95 -12.00
C CYS A 4 -2.68 -0.11 -12.38
N LYS A 5 -2.54 1.22 -12.43
CA LYS A 5 -3.59 2.12 -12.93
C LYS A 5 -4.03 1.75 -14.35
N GLN A 6 -3.07 1.60 -15.28
CA GLN A 6 -3.36 1.25 -16.66
C GLN A 6 -4.13 -0.07 -16.80
N GLU A 7 -3.83 -1.05 -15.95
CA GLU A 7 -4.51 -2.34 -15.95
C GLU A 7 -5.90 -2.24 -15.35
N LEU A 8 -6.04 -1.59 -14.19
CA LEU A 8 -7.34 -1.40 -13.52
C LEU A 8 -8.35 -0.64 -14.39
N GLU A 9 -7.91 0.41 -15.08
CA GLU A 9 -8.79 1.24 -15.93
C GLU A 9 -9.22 0.56 -17.24
N LYS A 10 -8.80 -0.68 -17.50
CA LYS A 10 -9.40 -1.53 -18.56
C LYS A 10 -10.77 -2.09 -18.16
N HIS A 11 -11.10 -2.07 -16.87
CA HIS A 11 -12.37 -2.56 -16.36
C HIS A 11 -13.41 -1.43 -16.30
N ASP A 12 -14.57 -1.69 -16.83
CA ASP A 12 -15.68 -0.73 -16.86
C ASP A 12 -16.03 -0.28 -15.43
N GLY A 13 -16.21 1.03 -15.27
CA GLY A 13 -16.57 1.64 -13.98
C GLY A 13 -15.40 1.87 -13.02
N VAL A 14 -14.20 1.41 -13.34
CA VAL A 14 -13.00 1.65 -12.52
C VAL A 14 -12.34 2.96 -12.93
N LYS A 15 -12.10 3.83 -11.95
CA LYS A 15 -11.35 5.07 -12.12
C LYS A 15 -10.24 5.18 -11.08
N VAL A 16 -9.01 5.39 -11.53
CA VAL A 16 -7.84 5.46 -10.64
C VAL A 16 -7.29 6.88 -10.56
N TYR A 17 -7.28 7.43 -9.37
CA TYR A 17 -6.67 8.72 -9.05
C TYR A 17 -5.25 8.51 -8.52
N MET A 18 -4.28 9.08 -9.18
CA MET A 18 -2.88 9.06 -8.73
C MET A 18 -2.62 10.26 -7.83
N VAL A 19 -2.20 10.00 -6.58
CA VAL A 19 -1.79 11.09 -5.67
C VAL A 19 -0.50 11.74 -6.15
N ARG A 20 0.37 10.98 -6.83
CA ARG A 20 1.61 11.45 -7.42
C ARG A 20 1.81 10.76 -8.78
N ASP A 21 1.92 11.55 -9.82
CA ASP A 21 2.12 11.12 -11.21
C ASP A 21 3.49 11.51 -11.77
N SER A 22 4.33 12.15 -10.94
CA SER A 22 5.67 12.62 -11.29
C SER A 22 6.68 12.30 -10.18
N TYR A 23 7.94 12.64 -10.40
CA TYR A 23 9.01 12.51 -9.40
C TYR A 23 8.80 13.45 -8.20
N SER A 24 8.12 14.57 -8.41
CA SER A 24 7.87 15.57 -7.37
C SER A 24 6.67 15.20 -6.49
N CYS A 25 6.76 15.50 -5.20
CA CYS A 25 5.60 15.43 -4.32
C CYS A 25 4.67 16.62 -4.60
N PRO A 26 3.38 16.40 -4.94
CA PRO A 26 2.45 17.49 -5.26
C PRO A 26 2.14 18.39 -4.06
N PHE A 27 2.55 17.98 -2.85
CA PHE A 27 2.26 18.68 -1.60
C PHE A 27 3.46 19.45 -1.02
N GLY A 28 4.48 19.78 -1.83
CA GLY A 28 5.57 20.67 -1.43
C GLY A 28 6.96 20.04 -1.34
N GLY A 29 7.13 18.80 -1.82
CA GLY A 29 8.45 18.17 -1.95
C GLY A 29 9.19 17.96 -0.63
N GLY A 30 10.53 18.04 -0.66
CA GLY A 30 11.40 17.78 0.50
C GLY A 30 11.32 18.81 1.64
N SER A 31 10.62 19.93 1.45
CA SER A 31 10.41 20.96 2.48
C SER A 31 9.21 20.67 3.40
N VAL A 32 8.35 19.71 3.04
CA VAL A 32 7.17 19.35 3.84
C VAL A 32 7.46 18.12 4.69
N LYS A 33 7.11 18.17 5.97
CA LYS A 33 7.24 17.01 6.87
C LYS A 33 6.44 15.82 6.33
N SER A 34 6.97 14.62 6.46
CA SER A 34 6.31 13.38 6.00
C SER A 34 4.91 13.19 6.61
N THR A 35 4.70 13.62 7.85
CA THR A 35 3.40 13.60 8.52
C THR A 35 2.37 14.48 7.82
N GLU A 36 2.75 15.68 7.41
CA GLU A 36 1.88 16.60 6.67
C GLU A 36 1.57 16.06 5.26
N CYS A 37 2.57 15.54 4.56
CA CYS A 37 2.39 14.91 3.27
C CYS A 37 1.40 13.74 3.34
N ASN A 38 1.51 12.88 4.36
CA ASN A 38 0.59 11.76 4.56
C ASN A 38 -0.84 12.22 4.87
N SER A 39 -1.01 13.30 5.65
CA SER A 39 -2.32 13.88 5.92
C SER A 39 -2.99 14.39 4.65
N LYS A 40 -2.24 15.09 3.79
CA LYS A 40 -2.74 15.58 2.48
C LYS A 40 -3.10 14.44 1.52
N ARG A 41 -2.40 13.30 1.58
CA ARG A 41 -2.76 12.09 0.80
C ARG A 41 -4.08 11.49 1.26
N VAL A 42 -4.31 11.43 2.57
CA VAL A 42 -5.59 10.98 3.15
C VAL A 42 -6.72 11.95 2.81
N GLU A 43 -6.48 13.24 2.88
CA GLU A 43 -7.44 14.26 2.47
C GLU A 43 -7.80 14.14 0.99
N PHE A 44 -6.82 13.90 0.13
CA PHE A 44 -7.04 13.67 -1.30
C PHE A 44 -7.97 12.48 -1.53
N SER A 45 -7.71 11.31 -0.92
CA SER A 45 -8.56 10.13 -1.06
C SER A 45 -9.99 10.36 -0.59
N LYS A 46 -10.18 11.10 0.52
CA LYS A 46 -11.49 11.53 1.00
C LYS A 46 -12.21 12.44 -0.01
N ASN A 47 -11.50 13.44 -0.57
CA ASN A 47 -12.08 14.43 -1.47
C ASN A 47 -12.55 13.83 -2.80
N VAL A 48 -11.82 12.84 -3.31
CA VAL A 48 -12.23 12.10 -4.52
C VAL A 48 -13.25 10.99 -4.21
N LYS A 49 -13.64 10.81 -2.94
CA LYS A 49 -14.55 9.75 -2.47
C LYS A 49 -14.08 8.37 -2.90
N ALA A 50 -12.81 8.08 -2.66
CA ALA A 50 -12.22 6.80 -3.05
C ALA A 50 -12.88 5.63 -2.30
N ASP A 51 -13.17 4.53 -3.00
CA ASP A 51 -13.64 3.27 -2.42
C ASP A 51 -12.50 2.49 -1.79
N LEU A 52 -11.25 2.76 -2.23
CA LEU A 52 -10.05 2.05 -1.83
C LEU A 52 -8.82 2.95 -1.93
N TYR A 53 -7.86 2.79 -1.01
CA TYR A 53 -6.57 3.46 -1.07
C TYR A 53 -5.42 2.45 -1.08
N ILE A 54 -4.52 2.57 -2.08
CA ILE A 54 -3.34 1.70 -2.20
C ILE A 54 -2.07 2.55 -2.11
N SER A 55 -1.15 2.16 -1.24
CA SER A 55 0.18 2.77 -1.11
C SER A 55 1.25 1.80 -1.60
N PHE A 56 1.99 2.18 -2.64
CA PHE A 56 3.05 1.38 -3.23
C PHE A 56 4.41 1.77 -2.66
N HIS A 57 5.13 0.80 -2.14
CA HIS A 57 6.44 0.98 -1.53
C HIS A 57 7.43 -0.11 -1.97
N LEU A 58 8.71 0.20 -1.80
CA LEU A 58 9.82 -0.75 -1.77
C LEU A 58 10.42 -0.72 -0.37
N ASN A 59 10.60 -1.87 0.22
CA ASN A 59 11.15 -2.02 1.56
C ASN A 59 12.67 -1.83 1.56
N SER A 60 13.24 -1.59 2.74
CA SER A 60 14.68 -1.52 2.94
C SER A 60 15.04 -2.06 4.32
N SER A 61 16.06 -2.92 4.37
CA SER A 61 16.60 -3.48 5.62
C SER A 61 18.01 -4.04 5.36
N GLY A 62 18.50 -4.94 6.21
CA GLY A 62 19.75 -5.65 5.94
C GLY A 62 19.73 -6.41 4.60
N PRO A 63 20.89 -6.71 4.00
CA PRO A 63 20.99 -7.22 2.62
C PRO A 63 20.39 -8.62 2.43
N SER A 64 20.15 -9.37 3.50
CA SER A 64 19.49 -10.68 3.47
C SER A 64 17.96 -10.61 3.50
N ALA A 65 17.37 -9.47 3.89
CA ALA A 65 15.94 -9.30 3.90
C ALA A 65 15.40 -9.18 2.47
N ARG A 66 14.32 -9.90 2.15
CA ARG A 66 13.75 -9.95 0.80
C ARG A 66 12.28 -10.29 0.78
N GLY A 67 11.64 -10.02 -0.36
CA GLY A 67 10.28 -10.48 -0.65
C GLY A 67 9.19 -9.45 -0.36
N VAL A 68 7.94 -9.90 -0.50
CA VAL A 68 6.74 -9.04 -0.42
C VAL A 68 6.05 -9.13 0.94
N SER A 69 5.54 -8.00 1.41
CA SER A 69 4.56 -7.93 2.49
C SER A 69 3.50 -6.85 2.20
N VAL A 70 2.31 -7.03 2.73
CA VAL A 70 1.21 -6.07 2.60
C VAL A 70 0.64 -5.74 3.97
N TYR A 71 0.68 -4.47 4.33
CA TYR A 71 0.05 -3.96 5.53
C TYR A 71 -1.41 -3.60 5.27
N TYR A 72 -2.29 -3.95 6.22
CA TYR A 72 -3.71 -3.66 6.17
C TYR A 72 -4.21 -3.14 7.54
N PRO A 73 -5.41 -2.51 7.62
CA PRO A 73 -5.91 -1.96 8.88
C PRO A 73 -6.15 -3.05 9.92
N ASN A 74 -5.85 -2.75 11.17
CA ASN A 74 -6.17 -3.66 12.28
C ASN A 74 -7.70 -3.86 12.43
N MET A 75 -8.13 -4.78 13.32
CA MET A 75 -9.56 -5.06 13.55
C MET A 75 -10.20 -4.15 14.60
N ASN A 76 -9.43 -3.23 15.18
CA ASN A 76 -9.93 -2.22 16.13
C ASN A 76 -10.71 -1.16 15.37
N TYR A 77 -11.69 -0.55 16.00
CA TYR A 77 -12.45 0.56 15.42
C TYR A 77 -12.82 0.35 13.93
N LYS A 78 -14.08 0.27 13.58
CA LYS A 78 -14.53 -0.04 12.21
C LYS A 78 -13.93 -1.37 11.69
N SER A 79 -14.17 -2.45 12.40
CA SER A 79 -13.60 -3.78 12.10
C SER A 79 -13.90 -4.28 10.68
N GLU A 80 -14.99 -3.82 10.05
CA GLU A 80 -15.32 -4.14 8.67
C GLU A 80 -14.25 -3.62 7.69
N ILE A 81 -13.77 -2.39 7.90
CA ILE A 81 -12.66 -1.82 7.11
C ILE A 81 -11.39 -2.66 7.27
N GLY A 82 -11.14 -3.18 8.48
CA GLY A 82 -10.03 -4.12 8.74
C GLY A 82 -10.19 -5.42 7.94
N ARG A 83 -11.39 -6.03 7.97
CA ARG A 83 -11.67 -7.27 7.21
C ARG A 83 -11.54 -7.07 5.70
N ASN A 84 -12.06 -5.98 5.17
CA ASN A 84 -11.94 -5.67 3.74
C ASN A 84 -10.46 -5.48 3.34
N GLY A 85 -9.68 -4.77 4.17
CA GLY A 85 -8.24 -4.63 3.97
C GLY A 85 -7.48 -5.96 4.06
N GLU A 86 -7.90 -6.88 4.95
CA GLU A 86 -7.29 -8.21 5.06
C GLU A 86 -7.51 -9.07 3.80
N VAL A 87 -8.73 -9.10 3.29
CA VAL A 87 -9.08 -9.84 2.05
C VAL A 87 -8.23 -9.31 0.91
N LEU A 88 -8.24 -8.00 0.70
CA LEU A 88 -7.45 -7.34 -0.33
C LEU A 88 -5.95 -7.64 -0.22
N ALA A 89 -5.39 -7.54 1.00
CA ALA A 89 -3.97 -7.83 1.22
C ALA A 89 -3.60 -9.27 0.88
N LYS A 90 -4.47 -10.24 1.18
CA LYS A 90 -4.29 -11.65 0.85
C LYS A 90 -4.33 -11.90 -0.66
N ASP A 91 -5.24 -11.26 -1.38
CA ASP A 91 -5.35 -11.42 -2.83
C ASP A 91 -4.16 -10.80 -3.56
N ILE A 92 -3.73 -9.60 -3.17
CA ILE A 92 -2.53 -8.96 -3.70
C ILE A 92 -1.29 -9.84 -3.48
N ILE A 93 -1.05 -10.31 -2.25
CA ILE A 93 0.09 -11.19 -1.95
C ILE A 93 0.04 -12.48 -2.78
N LYS A 94 -1.12 -13.08 -2.94
CA LYS A 94 -1.29 -14.28 -3.76
C LYS A 94 -0.82 -14.04 -5.20
N ARG A 95 -1.18 -12.90 -5.80
CA ARG A 95 -0.77 -12.56 -7.17
C ARG A 95 0.72 -12.26 -7.28
N LEU A 96 1.27 -11.49 -6.34
CA LEU A 96 2.71 -11.18 -6.34
C LEU A 96 3.58 -12.42 -6.11
N LYS A 97 3.16 -13.34 -5.24
CA LYS A 97 3.84 -14.64 -5.04
C LYS A 97 3.80 -15.52 -6.29
N ALA A 98 2.75 -15.45 -7.08
CA ALA A 98 2.68 -16.18 -8.35
C ALA A 98 3.75 -15.75 -9.37
N LEU A 99 4.34 -14.57 -9.21
CA LEU A 99 5.49 -14.11 -9.98
C LEU A 99 6.84 -14.67 -9.48
N GLY A 100 6.83 -15.49 -8.43
CA GLY A 100 8.05 -16.00 -7.80
C GLY A 100 8.63 -15.11 -6.70
N ILE A 101 7.96 -14.00 -6.33
CA ILE A 101 8.42 -13.13 -5.25
C ILE A 101 8.26 -13.90 -3.91
N PRO A 102 9.34 -14.07 -3.13
CA PRO A 102 9.22 -14.74 -1.83
C PRO A 102 8.36 -13.90 -0.87
N GLN A 103 7.64 -14.57 -0.01
CA GLN A 103 6.87 -13.91 1.04
C GLN A 103 7.79 -13.49 2.18
N GLN A 104 7.74 -12.23 2.58
CA GLN A 104 8.45 -11.71 3.74
C GLN A 104 7.62 -11.99 5.01
N GLY A 105 8.16 -12.78 5.91
CA GLY A 105 7.50 -13.13 7.18
C GLY A 105 6.10 -13.75 6.97
N ARG A 106 5.09 -13.17 7.60
CA ARG A 106 3.68 -13.60 7.47
C ARG A 106 3.01 -13.13 6.17
N GLY A 107 3.68 -12.29 5.40
CA GLY A 107 3.14 -11.70 4.16
C GLY A 107 2.12 -10.60 4.42
N THR A 108 0.98 -10.90 5.03
CA THR A 108 0.00 -9.91 5.42
C THR A 108 0.21 -9.48 6.88
N LEU A 109 0.24 -8.17 7.12
CA LEU A 109 0.69 -7.59 8.39
C LEU A 109 -0.25 -6.50 8.88
N ILE A 110 -0.45 -6.50 10.20
CA ILE A 110 -0.99 -5.37 10.96
C ILE A 110 0.16 -4.73 11.73
N ARG A 111 0.21 -3.41 11.76
CA ARG A 111 1.13 -2.67 12.62
C ARG A 111 0.36 -1.69 13.48
N ASN A 112 0.27 -1.99 14.75
CA ASN A 112 -0.37 -1.11 15.74
C ASN A 112 0.56 0.02 16.17
N SER A 113 -0.03 1.11 16.66
CA SER A 113 0.69 2.27 17.17
C SER A 113 1.69 1.87 18.28
N GLU A 114 2.92 2.30 18.12
CA GLU A 114 4.01 2.09 19.07
C GLU A 114 4.06 3.17 20.17
N ASN A 115 3.43 4.32 19.89
CA ASN A 115 3.34 5.45 20.83
C ASN A 115 1.98 5.57 21.50
N ASN A 116 1.24 4.48 21.59
CA ASN A 116 -0.07 4.38 22.24
C ASN A 116 -1.16 5.34 21.69
N THR A 117 -1.05 5.75 20.42
CA THR A 117 -2.14 6.48 19.74
C THR A 117 -3.39 5.59 19.69
N ARG A 118 -4.57 6.16 20.00
CA ARG A 118 -5.81 5.43 20.06
C ARG A 118 -6.84 5.97 19.08
N TYR A 119 -7.76 5.10 18.70
CA TYR A 119 -8.99 5.43 18.01
C TYR A 119 -10.02 6.05 18.97
N PRO A 120 -11.12 6.67 18.46
CA PRO A 120 -12.15 7.29 19.29
C PRO A 120 -12.84 6.35 20.29
N ASP A 121 -12.87 5.04 20.00
CA ASP A 121 -13.40 3.99 20.88
C ASP A 121 -12.40 3.55 21.97
N GLY A 122 -11.25 4.20 22.06
CA GLY A 122 -10.19 3.87 23.02
C GLY A 122 -9.28 2.73 22.61
N SER A 123 -9.56 2.03 21.51
CA SER A 123 -8.73 0.93 21.02
C SER A 123 -7.43 1.44 20.36
N LEU A 124 -6.39 0.58 20.31
CA LEU A 124 -5.09 0.95 19.76
C LEU A 124 -5.17 1.20 18.25
N ALA A 125 -4.71 2.37 17.82
CA ALA A 125 -4.77 2.77 16.41
C ALA A 125 -3.72 2.06 15.54
N ASP A 126 -3.93 2.08 14.22
CA ASP A 126 -2.91 1.67 13.26
C ASP A 126 -1.71 2.63 13.30
N TYR A 127 -0.49 2.10 13.14
CA TYR A 127 0.74 2.87 13.10
C TYR A 127 0.87 3.69 11.82
N LEU A 128 0.60 3.05 10.67
CA LEU A 128 0.80 3.66 9.36
C LEU A 128 -0.24 4.76 9.11
N ALA A 129 0.24 5.99 8.95
CA ALA A 129 -0.59 7.20 8.88
C ALA A 129 -1.64 7.13 7.77
N VAL A 130 -1.29 6.61 6.59
CA VAL A 130 -2.22 6.48 5.45
C VAL A 130 -3.28 5.40 5.69
N ILE A 131 -2.95 4.32 6.39
CA ILE A 131 -3.91 3.28 6.78
C ILE A 131 -4.87 3.84 7.84
N LYS A 132 -4.32 4.39 8.93
CA LYS A 132 -5.10 5.00 10.01
C LYS A 132 -6.06 6.09 9.50
N GLY A 133 -5.54 7.02 8.71
CA GLY A 133 -6.30 8.16 8.22
C GLY A 133 -7.44 7.77 7.26
N ASN A 134 -7.19 6.83 6.36
CA ASN A 134 -8.23 6.31 5.46
C ASN A 134 -9.31 5.54 6.23
N LYS A 135 -8.92 4.76 7.23
CA LYS A 135 -9.88 4.07 8.11
C LYS A 135 -10.83 5.03 8.85
N TYR A 136 -10.34 6.20 9.29
CA TYR A 136 -11.22 7.25 9.83
C TYR A 136 -12.29 7.68 8.83
N ASN A 137 -11.97 7.69 7.54
CA ASN A 137 -12.85 8.09 6.45
C ASN A 137 -13.68 6.94 5.85
N ASN A 138 -13.71 5.76 6.47
CA ASN A 138 -14.36 4.54 5.98
C ASN A 138 -13.77 4.01 4.65
N ILE A 139 -12.52 4.31 4.35
CA ILE A 139 -11.84 3.86 3.14
C ILE A 139 -10.90 2.71 3.52
N PRO A 140 -11.11 1.48 3.02
CA PRO A 140 -10.12 0.42 3.14
C PRO A 140 -8.79 0.87 2.52
N ALA A 141 -7.69 0.57 3.20
CA ALA A 141 -6.38 0.99 2.74
C ALA A 141 -5.34 -0.11 2.94
N VAL A 142 -4.47 -0.32 1.97
CA VAL A 142 -3.32 -1.21 2.11
C VAL A 142 -2.04 -0.50 1.71
N LEU A 143 -0.92 -0.94 2.30
CA LEU A 143 0.42 -0.53 1.92
C LEU A 143 1.21 -1.76 1.51
N ILE A 144 1.66 -1.78 0.26
CA ILE A 144 2.37 -2.90 -0.35
C ILE A 144 3.87 -2.60 -0.33
N GLU A 145 4.63 -3.46 0.31
CA GLU A 145 6.10 -3.51 0.24
C GLU A 145 6.47 -4.63 -0.74
N HIS A 146 6.71 -4.28 -2.02
CA HIS A 146 6.84 -5.27 -3.10
C HIS A 146 8.09 -6.13 -3.00
N CYS A 147 9.22 -5.50 -2.65
CA CYS A 147 10.55 -6.10 -2.61
C CYS A 147 11.44 -5.25 -1.72
N PHE A 148 12.65 -5.72 -1.45
CA PHE A 148 13.65 -4.94 -0.73
C PHE A 148 14.63 -4.29 -1.70
N ILE A 149 14.64 -2.96 -1.78
CA ILE A 149 15.62 -2.21 -2.59
C ILE A 149 17.07 -2.42 -2.12
N SER A 150 17.24 -2.84 -0.86
CA SER A 150 18.54 -3.19 -0.27
C SER A 150 19.00 -4.63 -0.58
N ASN A 151 18.17 -5.44 -1.27
CA ASN A 151 18.48 -6.82 -1.63
C ASN A 151 18.77 -6.95 -3.12
N ALA A 152 20.02 -7.32 -3.46
CA ALA A 152 20.44 -7.42 -4.86
C ALA A 152 19.59 -8.41 -5.68
N SER A 153 19.21 -9.55 -5.09
CA SER A 153 18.39 -10.56 -5.75
C SER A 153 16.97 -10.04 -6.06
N ASP A 154 16.33 -9.32 -5.11
CA ASP A 154 15.03 -8.71 -5.33
C ASP A 154 15.11 -7.64 -6.43
N CYS A 155 16.16 -6.79 -6.41
CA CYS A 155 16.38 -5.78 -7.43
C CYS A 155 16.57 -6.40 -8.81
N GLU A 156 17.45 -7.39 -8.92
CA GLU A 156 17.76 -8.05 -10.19
C GLU A 156 16.55 -8.80 -10.76
N GLN A 157 15.87 -9.57 -9.94
CA GLN A 157 14.78 -10.44 -10.37
C GLN A 157 13.49 -9.68 -10.68
N PHE A 158 13.16 -8.64 -9.94
CA PHE A 158 11.83 -8.03 -9.98
C PHE A 158 11.78 -6.53 -10.28
N LEU A 159 12.90 -5.79 -10.16
CA LEU A 159 12.88 -4.33 -10.24
C LEU A 159 13.75 -3.76 -11.38
N SER A 160 14.59 -4.56 -12.03
CA SER A 160 15.69 -4.10 -12.89
C SER A 160 15.28 -3.72 -14.31
N SER A 161 14.02 -3.89 -14.70
CA SER A 161 13.55 -3.50 -16.05
C SER A 161 12.11 -2.98 -16.00
N GLU A 162 11.76 -2.21 -17.03
CA GLU A 162 10.40 -1.70 -17.20
C GLU A 162 9.37 -2.83 -17.33
N GLU A 163 9.73 -3.92 -18.02
CA GLU A 163 8.90 -5.11 -18.18
C GLU A 163 8.57 -5.75 -16.82
N LYS A 164 9.57 -5.89 -15.93
CA LYS A 164 9.37 -6.41 -14.58
C LYS A 164 8.49 -5.51 -13.76
N LEU A 165 8.68 -4.20 -13.82
CA LEU A 165 7.83 -3.23 -13.13
C LEU A 165 6.38 -3.24 -13.67
N ARG A 166 6.20 -3.45 -14.97
CA ARG A 166 4.89 -3.65 -15.58
C ARG A 166 4.23 -4.94 -15.06
N THR A 167 4.96 -6.04 -15.01
CA THR A 167 4.48 -7.32 -14.50
C THR A 167 4.02 -7.21 -13.05
N LEU A 168 4.78 -6.50 -12.20
CA LEU A 168 4.34 -6.20 -10.83
C LEU A 168 3.03 -5.42 -10.80
N GLY A 169 2.94 -4.33 -11.58
CA GLY A 169 1.74 -3.50 -11.60
C GLY A 169 0.50 -4.23 -12.11
N VAL A 170 0.63 -5.14 -13.07
CA VAL A 170 -0.47 -6.00 -13.54
C VAL A 170 -0.88 -7.00 -12.46
N ALA A 171 0.09 -7.59 -11.74
CA ALA A 171 -0.21 -8.49 -10.64
C ALA A 171 -0.93 -7.79 -9.49
N ASP A 172 -0.52 -6.55 -9.16
CA ASP A 172 -1.23 -5.70 -8.19
C ASP A 172 -2.68 -5.46 -8.63
N ALA A 173 -2.91 -5.07 -9.88
CA ALA A 173 -4.24 -4.83 -10.41
C ALA A 173 -5.14 -6.07 -10.32
N ASN A 174 -4.61 -7.23 -10.70
CA ASN A 174 -5.30 -8.52 -10.59
C ASN A 174 -5.60 -8.96 -9.16
N GLY A 175 -4.85 -8.45 -8.18
CA GLY A 175 -5.10 -8.69 -6.76
C GLY A 175 -6.08 -7.69 -6.15
N ILE A 176 -6.31 -6.55 -6.80
CA ILE A 176 -7.26 -5.53 -6.39
C ILE A 176 -8.67 -5.85 -6.91
N MET A 177 -8.78 -6.44 -8.10
CA MET A 177 -10.04 -6.88 -8.72
C MET A 177 -10.50 -8.23 -8.20
#